data_f37b01c5220ca4badf52db990558dc9b
#
_entry.id   f37b01c5220ca4badf52db990558dc9b
#
_cell.length_a   1.000
_cell.length_b   1.000
_cell.length_c   1.000
_cell.angle_alpha   90.00
_cell.angle_beta   90.00
_cell.angle_gamma   90.00
#
_symmetry.space_group_name_H-M   'P 1'
#
loop_
_entity.id
_entity.type
_entity.pdbx_description
1 polymer ?
#
loop_
_entity_poly.entity_id
_entity_poly.type
_entity_poly.pdbx_seq_one_letter_code
_entity_poly.pdbx_strand_id
1 'polypeptide(L)'
;AGPTESPAAHPNAPWIIVDIVGTGPNANKLQFIGKESLEVEHTLEVAGRLGHSHFPEYTARGDFFYVSARYRGDRSQGLPGGQLVIYDAHTLKQVKSIDVDVPAGVFSHVRSRSVTVGLQPPVPH
;
A
#
# COMPACT_ATOMS: atom_id res chain seq x y z
N ALA A 1 15.99 5.91 4.02
CA ALA A 1 15.06 4.90 3.50
C ALA A 1 15.73 3.56 3.47
N GLY A 2 14.98 2.49 3.35
CA GLY A 2 15.49 1.13 3.22
C GLY A 2 15.24 0.59 1.81
N PRO A 3 15.57 -0.68 1.57
CA PRO A 3 15.26 -1.32 0.31
C PRO A 3 13.74 -1.38 0.10
N THR A 4 13.32 -1.30 -1.15
CA THR A 4 11.91 -1.43 -1.53
C THR A 4 11.72 -2.73 -2.31
N GLU A 5 10.52 -3.27 -2.26
CA GLU A 5 10.21 -4.53 -2.93
C GLU A 5 9.11 -4.38 -3.98
N SER A 6 8.10 -3.59 -3.68
CA SER A 6 6.90 -3.55 -4.51
C SER A 6 6.42 -2.13 -4.78
N PRO A 7 6.90 -1.51 -5.84
CA PRO A 7 6.33 -0.22 -6.23
C PRO A 7 4.94 -0.41 -6.83
N ALA A 8 4.05 0.50 -6.51
CA ALA A 8 2.70 0.56 -7.08
C ALA A 8 2.45 1.92 -7.70
N ALA A 9 1.85 1.93 -8.87
CA ALA A 9 1.48 3.15 -9.56
C ALA A 9 0.14 3.00 -10.26
N HIS A 10 -0.58 4.09 -10.40
CA HIS A 10 -1.83 4.14 -11.13
C HIS A 10 -1.91 5.46 -11.92
N PRO A 11 -2.41 5.42 -13.16
CA PRO A 11 -2.49 6.63 -13.98
C PRO A 11 -3.29 7.77 -13.37
N ASN A 12 -4.30 7.43 -12.58
CA ASN A 12 -5.17 8.42 -11.94
C ASN A 12 -4.65 8.92 -10.60
N ALA A 13 -3.48 8.47 -10.18
CA ALA A 13 -2.88 8.88 -8.92
C ALA A 13 -1.58 9.65 -9.16
N PRO A 14 -1.30 10.69 -8.36
CA PRO A 14 -0.12 11.53 -8.58
C PRO A 14 1.17 10.90 -8.07
N TRP A 15 1.10 9.80 -7.35
CA TRP A 15 2.26 9.20 -6.70
C TRP A 15 2.51 7.77 -7.11
N ILE A 16 3.79 7.42 -7.08
CA ILE A 16 4.24 6.03 -7.02
C ILE A 16 4.40 5.70 -5.54
N ILE A 17 3.77 4.63 -5.08
CA ILE A 17 3.89 4.18 -3.70
C ILE A 17 4.99 3.13 -3.64
N VAL A 18 5.89 3.24 -2.67
CA VAL A 18 6.91 2.23 -2.43
C VAL A 18 6.88 1.81 -0.95
N ASP A 19 7.02 0.53 -0.71
CA ASP A 19 7.19 -0.02 0.62
C ASP A 19 8.66 0.04 1.04
N ILE A 20 8.91 -0.04 2.33
CA ILE A 20 10.26 -0.16 2.87
C ILE A 20 10.35 -1.52 3.53
N VAL A 21 11.12 -2.41 2.93
CA VAL A 21 11.24 -3.78 3.43
C VAL A 21 12.37 -3.92 4.43
N GLY A 22 12.32 -4.98 5.19
CA GLY A 22 13.35 -5.32 6.16
C GLY A 22 12.85 -5.31 7.60
N THR A 23 13.76 -5.21 8.51
CA THR A 23 13.48 -5.23 9.95
C THR A 23 13.80 -3.91 10.64
N GLY A 24 14.12 -2.91 9.87
CA GLY A 24 14.48 -1.59 10.38
C GLY A 24 13.28 -0.79 10.89
N PRO A 25 13.55 0.35 11.50
CA PRO A 25 12.49 1.17 12.10
C PRO A 25 11.51 1.77 11.11
N ASN A 26 11.80 1.70 9.83
CA ASN A 26 10.95 2.24 8.78
C ASN A 26 10.15 1.16 8.04
N ALA A 27 10.25 -0.09 8.44
CA ALA A 27 9.59 -1.20 7.75
C ALA A 27 8.06 -1.15 7.79
N ASN A 28 7.49 -0.31 8.62
CA ASN A 28 6.06 -0.06 8.71
C ASN A 28 5.62 1.17 7.91
N LYS A 29 6.47 1.68 7.03
CA LYS A 29 6.18 2.93 6.32
C LYS A 29 6.08 2.70 4.83
N LEU A 30 5.26 3.54 4.21
CA LEU A 30 5.18 3.71 2.77
C LEU A 30 5.70 5.09 2.40
N GLN A 31 6.38 5.19 1.29
CA GLN A 31 6.78 6.47 0.73
C GLN A 31 6.06 6.72 -0.59
N PHE A 32 5.73 7.98 -0.81
CA PHE A 32 4.97 8.43 -1.97
C PHE A 32 5.86 9.34 -2.79
N ILE A 33 6.25 8.85 -3.94
CA ILE A 33 7.12 9.56 -4.87
C ILE A 33 6.25 10.27 -5.89
N GLY A 34 6.38 11.57 -5.97
CA GLY A 34 5.65 12.37 -6.95
C GLY A 34 6.06 12.00 -8.37
N LYS A 35 5.09 11.79 -9.25
CA LYS A 35 5.38 11.45 -10.64
C LYS A 35 6.00 12.60 -11.42
N GLU A 36 5.72 13.82 -11.00
CA GLU A 36 6.30 15.01 -11.64
C GLU A 36 7.59 15.43 -10.97
N SER A 37 7.60 15.50 -9.65
CA SER A 37 8.77 15.94 -8.90
C SER A 37 9.89 14.93 -8.86
N LEU A 38 9.55 13.63 -8.95
CA LEU A 38 10.47 12.50 -8.77
C LEU A 38 11.12 12.48 -7.38
N GLU A 39 10.47 13.12 -6.43
CA GLU A 39 10.93 13.20 -5.03
C GLU A 39 9.91 12.59 -4.10
N VAL A 40 10.35 12.18 -2.91
CA VAL A 40 9.45 11.71 -1.86
C VAL A 40 8.63 12.89 -1.35
N GLU A 41 7.34 12.86 -1.59
CA GLU A 41 6.42 13.93 -1.17
C GLU A 41 5.71 13.63 0.13
N HIS A 42 5.45 12.34 0.41
CA HIS A 42 4.80 11.91 1.64
C HIS A 42 5.42 10.63 2.16
N THR A 43 5.33 10.46 3.47
CA THR A 43 5.65 9.20 4.15
C THR A 43 4.48 8.87 5.07
N LEU A 44 3.96 7.65 4.96
CA LEU A 44 2.82 7.21 5.72
C LEU A 44 3.21 6.02 6.59
N GLU A 45 2.92 6.11 7.88
CA GLU A 45 3.10 5.00 8.78
C GLU A 45 1.87 4.09 8.74
N VAL A 46 2.10 2.83 8.43
CA VAL A 46 1.06 1.81 8.36
C VAL A 46 1.30 0.82 9.49
N ALA A 47 0.22 0.32 10.07
CA ALA A 47 0.29 -0.74 11.08
C ALA A 47 1.01 -0.38 12.38
N GLY A 48 1.24 0.88 12.63
CA GLY A 48 1.99 1.29 13.81
C GLY A 48 3.41 0.73 13.86
N ARG A 49 4.06 0.97 14.96
CA ARG A 49 5.51 0.70 15.10
C ARG A 49 5.92 -0.78 15.21
N LEU A 50 4.97 -1.69 15.36
CA LEU A 50 5.27 -3.12 15.54
C LEU A 50 5.05 -3.93 14.27
N GLY A 51 4.57 -3.28 13.21
CA GLY A 51 4.20 -3.95 11.99
C GLY A 51 5.19 -3.76 10.85
N HIS A 52 4.96 -4.52 9.81
CA HIS A 52 5.64 -4.38 8.53
C HIS A 52 4.59 -4.14 7.48
N SER A 53 4.78 -3.14 6.65
CA SER A 53 3.89 -2.89 5.51
C SER A 53 4.52 -3.43 4.24
N HIS A 54 3.73 -4.15 3.47
CA HIS A 54 4.19 -4.77 2.23
C HIS A 54 3.14 -4.65 1.15
N PHE A 55 3.62 -4.59 -0.08
CA PHE A 55 2.80 -4.75 -1.26
C PHE A 55 1.64 -3.77 -1.36
N PRO A 56 1.91 -2.48 -1.41
CA PRO A 56 0.85 -1.53 -1.70
C PRO A 56 0.31 -1.76 -3.11
N GLU A 57 -0.99 -1.61 -3.27
CA GLU A 57 -1.64 -1.75 -4.57
C GLU A 57 -2.81 -0.77 -4.67
N TYR A 58 -2.96 -0.15 -5.81
CA TYR A 58 -4.11 0.68 -6.09
C TYR A 58 -5.32 -0.16 -6.48
N THR A 59 -6.50 0.31 -6.13
CA THR A 59 -7.74 -0.23 -6.69
C THR A 59 -7.82 0.11 -8.18
N ALA A 60 -8.69 -0.58 -8.91
CA ALA A 60 -8.74 -0.51 -10.37
C ALA A 60 -8.88 0.92 -10.92
N ARG A 61 -9.59 1.79 -10.22
CA ARG A 61 -9.76 3.19 -10.63
C ARG A 61 -8.78 4.16 -9.99
N GLY A 62 -7.97 3.69 -9.05
CA GLY A 62 -7.04 4.53 -8.34
C GLY A 62 -7.66 5.40 -7.25
N ASP A 63 -8.90 5.12 -6.85
CA ASP A 63 -9.57 5.88 -5.79
C ASP A 63 -9.03 5.54 -4.40
N PHE A 64 -8.60 4.32 -4.23
CA PHE A 64 -8.05 3.79 -3.00
C PHE A 64 -6.75 3.05 -3.27
N PHE A 65 -5.96 2.88 -2.24
CA PHE A 65 -4.91 1.87 -2.23
C PHE A 65 -5.02 1.05 -0.96
N TYR A 66 -4.54 -0.16 -1.02
CA TYR A 66 -4.51 -1.05 0.12
C TYR A 66 -3.11 -1.61 0.30
N VAL A 67 -2.79 -1.95 1.52
CA VAL A 67 -1.48 -2.46 1.88
C VAL A 67 -1.63 -3.56 2.91
N SER A 68 -0.82 -4.60 2.77
CA SER A 68 -0.73 -5.67 3.76
C SER A 68 0.13 -5.20 4.93
N ALA A 69 -0.44 -5.22 6.10
CA ALA A 69 0.27 -4.95 7.34
C ALA A 69 0.47 -6.26 8.11
N ARG A 70 1.71 -6.62 8.34
CA ARG A 70 2.05 -7.83 9.08
C ARG A 70 2.59 -7.43 10.44
N TYR A 71 1.96 -7.93 11.46
CA TYR A 71 2.52 -7.81 12.80
C TYR A 71 3.37 -9.06 13.03
N ARG A 72 4.67 -8.90 13.13
CA ARG A 72 5.51 -10.01 13.56
C ARG A 72 5.19 -10.31 15.01
N GLY A 73 4.27 -11.17 15.11
CA GLY A 73 3.51 -11.77 16.10
C GLY A 73 4.09 -11.88 17.41
N ASP A 74 3.74 -11.05 18.21
CA ASP A 74 3.51 -11.58 19.51
C ASP A 74 2.00 -11.73 19.68
N ARG A 75 1.48 -12.87 19.23
CA ARG A 75 0.08 -13.23 19.46
C ARG A 75 -0.26 -13.24 20.95
N SER A 76 0.75 -13.32 21.80
CA SER A 76 0.58 -13.22 23.25
C SER A 76 0.07 -11.85 23.69
N GLN A 77 0.23 -10.83 22.85
CA GLN A 77 -0.27 -9.49 23.12
C GLN A 77 -1.66 -9.23 22.52
N GLY A 78 -2.31 -10.26 21.99
CA GLY A 78 -3.64 -10.12 21.42
C GLY A 78 -3.69 -9.35 20.10
N LEU A 79 -2.56 -9.15 19.44
CA LEU A 79 -2.52 -8.51 18.14
C LEU A 79 -2.95 -9.48 17.05
N PRO A 80 -3.72 -9.03 16.05
CA PRO A 80 -4.02 -9.85 14.90
C PRO A 80 -2.73 -10.23 14.18
N GLY A 81 -2.72 -11.35 13.48
CA GLY A 81 -1.55 -11.77 12.70
C GLY A 81 -1.21 -10.81 11.57
N GLY A 82 -2.23 -10.13 11.04
CA GLY A 82 -2.09 -9.10 10.03
C GLY A 82 -3.38 -8.36 9.78
N GLN A 83 -3.26 -7.33 8.96
CA GLN A 83 -4.39 -6.53 8.51
C GLN A 83 -4.24 -6.19 7.04
N LEU A 84 -5.35 -6.02 6.37
CA LEU A 84 -5.43 -5.30 5.11
C LEU A 84 -5.90 -3.90 5.44
N VAL A 85 -5.08 -2.90 5.17
CA VAL A 85 -5.39 -1.51 5.49
C VAL A 85 -5.67 -0.76 4.21
N ILE A 86 -6.79 -0.05 4.17
CA ILE A 86 -7.27 0.65 2.98
C ILE A 86 -7.25 2.15 3.23
N TYR A 87 -6.66 2.87 2.29
CA TYR A 87 -6.52 4.31 2.34
C TYR A 87 -7.18 4.97 1.13
N ASP A 88 -7.70 6.16 1.34
CA ASP A 88 -8.06 7.05 0.25
C ASP A 88 -6.79 7.48 -0.50
N ALA A 89 -6.77 7.29 -1.80
CA ALA A 89 -5.57 7.55 -2.60
C ALA A 89 -5.26 9.03 -2.80
N HIS A 90 -6.19 9.91 -2.48
CA HIS A 90 -6.02 11.34 -2.64
C HIS A 90 -5.72 12.03 -1.32
N THR A 91 -6.42 11.64 -0.25
CA THR A 91 -6.24 12.26 1.06
C THR A 91 -5.20 11.55 1.92
N LEU A 92 -4.82 10.33 1.56
CA LEU A 92 -3.94 9.43 2.30
C LEU A 92 -4.47 9.08 3.70
N LYS A 93 -5.77 9.22 3.89
CA LYS A 93 -6.41 8.87 5.17
C LYS A 93 -6.88 7.43 5.13
N GLN A 94 -6.72 6.75 6.24
CA GLN A 94 -7.23 5.40 6.41
C GLN A 94 -8.75 5.40 6.34
N VAL A 95 -9.28 4.54 5.49
CA VAL A 95 -10.71 4.37 5.31
C VAL A 95 -11.21 3.15 6.09
N LYS A 96 -10.43 2.07 6.07
CA LYS A 96 -10.82 0.81 6.68
C LYS A 96 -9.60 -0.05 6.97
N SER A 97 -9.71 -0.89 7.99
CA SER A 97 -8.79 -2.00 8.20
C SER A 97 -9.58 -3.29 8.37
N ILE A 98 -9.06 -4.37 7.86
CA ILE A 98 -9.66 -5.69 7.93
C ILE A 98 -8.64 -6.62 8.57
N ASP A 99 -9.00 -7.26 9.67
CA ASP A 99 -8.15 -8.26 10.29
C ASP A 99 -8.12 -9.51 9.43
N VAL A 100 -6.94 -9.98 9.17
CA VAL A 100 -6.71 -11.20 8.38
C VAL A 100 -5.61 -12.01 9.03
N ASP A 101 -5.51 -13.28 8.69
CA ASP A 101 -4.33 -14.03 9.02
C ASP A 101 -3.12 -13.40 8.34
N VAL A 102 -1.93 -13.75 8.77
CA VAL A 102 -0.71 -13.10 8.28
C VAL A 102 -0.73 -13.03 6.76
N PRO A 103 -0.91 -11.84 6.19
CA PRO A 103 -0.95 -11.72 4.74
C PRO A 103 0.45 -11.97 4.19
N ALA A 104 0.54 -12.92 3.29
CA ALA A 104 1.79 -13.29 2.67
C ALA A 104 1.59 -13.33 1.17
N GLY A 105 1.89 -12.25 0.51
CA GLY A 105 1.81 -12.22 -0.93
C GLY A 105 1.23 -10.93 -1.50
N VAL A 106 1.24 -10.88 -2.80
CA VAL A 106 0.76 -9.74 -3.56
C VAL A 106 -0.71 -9.95 -3.86
N PHE A 107 -1.54 -9.04 -3.42
CA PHE A 107 -2.94 -9.00 -3.83
C PHE A 107 -3.04 -8.28 -5.18
N SER A 108 -2.26 -8.72 -6.11
CA SER A 108 -2.28 -8.09 -7.41
C SER A 108 -3.44 -8.66 -8.22
N HIS A 109 -4.31 -7.81 -8.68
CA HIS A 109 -5.13 -8.20 -9.78
C HIS A 109 -4.23 -8.52 -10.96
N VAL A 110 -4.75 -9.18 -11.92
CA VAL A 110 -4.08 -9.35 -13.19
C VAL A 110 -3.74 -7.96 -13.73
N ARG A 111 -2.51 -7.58 -13.57
CA ARG A 111 -2.06 -6.20 -13.85
C ARG A 111 -2.48 -5.68 -15.21
N SER A 112 -2.35 -6.50 -16.21
CA SER A 112 -2.76 -6.11 -17.55
C SER A 112 -4.24 -5.78 -17.62
N ARG A 113 -5.03 -6.49 -16.89
CA ARG A 113 -6.47 -6.30 -16.89
C ARG A 113 -6.87 -5.10 -16.07
N SER A 114 -6.27 -4.91 -14.91
CA SER A 114 -6.55 -3.74 -14.10
C SER A 114 -6.05 -2.46 -14.79
N VAL A 115 -4.96 -2.53 -15.50
CA VAL A 115 -4.50 -1.43 -16.33
C VAL A 115 -5.49 -1.16 -17.45
N THR A 116 -5.97 -2.18 -18.11
CA THR A 116 -6.94 -2.01 -19.18
C THR A 116 -8.28 -1.48 -18.68
N VAL A 117 -8.77 -2.00 -17.58
CA VAL A 117 -10.05 -1.61 -17.02
C VAL A 117 -9.97 -0.29 -16.27
N GLY A 118 -8.92 -0.07 -15.53
CA GLY A 118 -8.75 1.15 -14.75
C GLY A 118 -8.37 2.35 -15.57
N LEU A 119 -7.79 2.12 -16.71
CA LEU A 119 -7.43 3.12 -17.67
C LEU A 119 -8.38 3.33 -18.75
N GLN A 120 -9.33 2.38 -18.81
CA GLN A 120 -10.32 2.65 -19.71
C GLN A 120 -11.01 3.82 -19.30
N PRO A 121 -10.87 4.55 -20.12
CA PRO A 121 -11.12 5.75 -20.08
C PRO A 121 -12.18 5.94 -19.44
N PRO A 122 -11.89 6.66 -18.83
CA PRO A 122 -12.77 7.22 -18.52
C PRO A 122 -13.66 7.09 -19.36
N VAL A 123 -13.67 6.25 -19.85
CA VAL A 123 -14.35 6.01 -20.60
C VAL A 123 -15.29 6.54 -20.45
N PRO A 124 -15.30 7.20 -21.10
CA PRO A 124 -15.96 8.03 -21.02
C PRO A 124 -16.72 7.55 -20.19
N HIS A 125 -16.31 7.57 -19.40
CA HIS A 125 -17.14 7.41 -18.39
C HIS A 125 -18.22 8.32 -18.52
#